data_3c824703b486b337dcbdb647ae755128
#
_entry.id   3c824703b486b337dcbdb647ae755128
#
_cell.length_a   1.000
_cell.length_b   1.000
_cell.length_c   1.000
_cell.angle_alpha   90.00
_cell.angle_beta   90.00
_cell.angle_gamma   90.00
#
_symmetry.space_group_name_H-M   'P 1'
#
loop_
_entity.id
_entity.type
_entity.pdbx_description
1 polymer ?
#
loop_
_entity_poly.entity_id
_entity_poly.type
_entity_poly.pdbx_seq_one_letter_code
_entity_poly.pdbx_strand_id
1 'polypeptide(L)'
;MNVFARIVVGVDGTEWGFEALRQALVLAHEEDAVVHAVTALDTAPAIHTGLHAGHFAELLANEANEARNAAETIMGSGKGRSARIVRGKPVAVLRRERDELRATLVALGGRRSSRFLGIMLGDTGTELVHDAACSVLLAYPTEDGPWRPRKIVVGFDSSTYALAALRTAEELANAHGGTVEVVAATGGKTIESDAAWGERVDTWDPAHPVAALVERSRTVDLVVLGSRGVHGIRAIGSVSERVAHQAHCTVLVVHDSQANST
;
A
#
# COMPACT_ATOMS: atom_id res chain seq x y z
N MET A 1 -14.34 11.84 8.61
CA MET A 1 -14.19 11.90 7.13
C MET A 1 -13.50 10.62 6.73
N ASN A 2 -14.03 9.87 5.76
CA ASN A 2 -13.49 8.55 5.42
C ASN A 2 -12.20 8.74 4.60
N VAL A 3 -11.05 8.39 5.16
CA VAL A 3 -9.74 8.52 4.49
C VAL A 3 -9.73 7.70 3.19
N PHE A 4 -10.32 6.50 3.23
CA PHE A 4 -10.37 5.58 2.09
C PHE A 4 -11.79 5.02 1.87
N ALA A 5 -12.56 5.71 1.05
CA ALA A 5 -13.97 5.34 0.79
C ALA A 5 -14.13 4.10 -0.10
N ARG A 6 -13.18 3.84 -1.01
CA ARG A 6 -13.21 2.71 -1.94
C ARG A 6 -11.84 2.08 -2.05
N ILE A 7 -11.76 0.82 -1.61
CA ILE A 7 -10.51 0.07 -1.52
C ILE A 7 -10.56 -1.13 -2.46
N VAL A 8 -9.58 -1.27 -3.31
CA VAL A 8 -9.32 -2.48 -4.09
C VAL A 8 -8.16 -3.23 -3.45
N VAL A 9 -8.33 -4.53 -3.20
CA VAL A 9 -7.30 -5.37 -2.60
C VAL A 9 -6.93 -6.48 -3.57
N GLY A 10 -5.67 -6.57 -3.94
CA GLY A 10 -5.12 -7.72 -4.67
C GLY A 10 -4.93 -8.92 -3.75
N VAL A 11 -5.64 -10.02 -4.05
CA VAL A 11 -5.55 -11.27 -3.29
C VAL A 11 -5.10 -12.39 -4.23
N ASP A 12 -3.95 -12.99 -3.94
CA ASP A 12 -3.31 -14.01 -4.77
C ASP A 12 -3.30 -15.42 -4.13
N GLY A 13 -4.08 -15.59 -3.06
CA GLY A 13 -4.13 -16.84 -2.30
C GLY A 13 -2.97 -17.02 -1.29
N THR A 14 -2.02 -16.11 -1.27
CA THR A 14 -0.94 -16.12 -0.28
C THR A 14 -1.36 -15.44 1.03
N GLU A 15 -0.71 -15.79 2.14
CA GLU A 15 -0.94 -15.12 3.42
C GLU A 15 -0.65 -13.61 3.35
N TRP A 16 0.25 -13.19 2.48
CA TRP A 16 0.56 -11.77 2.24
C TRP A 16 -0.62 -11.02 1.60
N GLY A 17 -1.27 -11.62 0.60
CA GLY A 17 -2.49 -11.09 -0.01
C GLY A 17 -3.65 -11.03 1.00
N PHE A 18 -3.79 -12.05 1.85
CA PHE A 18 -4.78 -12.05 2.92
C PHE A 18 -4.49 -11.02 4.00
N GLU A 19 -3.22 -10.79 4.32
CA GLU A 19 -2.85 -9.73 5.26
C GLU A 19 -3.18 -8.34 4.70
N ALA A 20 -2.94 -8.10 3.41
CA ALA A 20 -3.38 -6.86 2.76
C ALA A 20 -4.89 -6.65 2.89
N LEU A 21 -5.67 -7.73 2.77
CA LEU A 21 -7.11 -7.67 2.95
C LEU A 21 -7.51 -7.35 4.40
N ARG A 22 -6.87 -7.98 5.40
CA ARG A 22 -7.11 -7.68 6.83
C ARG A 22 -6.80 -6.22 7.15
N GLN A 23 -5.66 -5.72 6.69
CA GLN A 23 -5.26 -4.33 6.92
C GLN A 23 -6.18 -3.34 6.18
N ALA A 24 -6.57 -3.64 4.96
CA ALA A 24 -7.55 -2.85 4.21
C ALA A 24 -8.90 -2.76 4.96
N LEU A 25 -9.35 -3.86 5.57
CA LEU A 25 -10.56 -3.87 6.41
C LEU A 25 -10.41 -3.03 7.68
N VAL A 26 -9.21 -2.96 8.25
CA VAL A 26 -8.92 -2.06 9.38
C VAL A 26 -9.02 -0.60 8.94
N LEU A 27 -8.48 -0.27 7.75
CA LEU A 27 -8.55 1.09 7.20
C LEU A 27 -9.97 1.47 6.73
N ALA A 28 -10.79 0.48 6.36
CA ALA A 28 -12.18 0.64 5.97
C ALA A 28 -13.14 0.73 7.19
N HIS A 29 -12.67 1.26 8.29
CA HIS A 29 -13.33 1.28 9.60
C HIS A 29 -14.73 1.95 9.60
N GLU A 30 -15.05 2.84 8.66
CA GLU A 30 -16.35 3.48 8.57
C GLU A 30 -17.36 2.61 7.80
N GLU A 31 -18.64 2.63 8.23
CA GLU A 31 -19.73 1.79 7.69
C GLU A 31 -19.95 1.92 6.18
N ASP A 32 -19.57 3.04 5.59
CA ASP A 32 -19.76 3.35 4.16
C ASP A 32 -18.52 3.03 3.29
N ALA A 33 -17.42 2.53 3.85
CA ALA A 33 -16.27 2.12 3.05
C ALA A 33 -16.57 0.85 2.26
N VAL A 34 -16.18 0.88 0.98
CA VAL A 34 -16.33 -0.26 0.06
C VAL A 34 -15.00 -0.96 -0.10
N VAL A 35 -14.97 -2.28 0.11
CA VAL A 35 -13.76 -3.12 -0.04
C VAL A 35 -14.02 -4.20 -1.09
N HIS A 36 -13.25 -4.16 -2.18
CA HIS A 36 -13.27 -5.15 -3.23
C HIS A 36 -11.98 -5.96 -3.23
N ALA A 37 -12.07 -7.24 -2.83
CA ALA A 37 -11.00 -8.20 -3.01
C ALA A 37 -11.02 -8.74 -4.44
N VAL A 38 -9.89 -8.69 -5.11
CA VAL A 38 -9.75 -9.08 -6.52
C VAL A 38 -8.64 -10.10 -6.67
N THR A 39 -9.00 -11.27 -7.18
CA THR A 39 -8.05 -12.31 -7.58
C THR A 39 -7.88 -12.29 -9.09
N ALA A 40 -6.67 -12.03 -9.56
CA ALA A 40 -6.36 -12.07 -10.99
C ALA A 40 -6.15 -13.51 -11.45
N LEU A 41 -6.89 -13.95 -12.47
CA LEU A 41 -6.68 -15.24 -13.12
C LEU A 41 -5.91 -15.05 -14.43
N ASP A 42 -4.59 -15.15 -14.36
CA ASP A 42 -3.71 -15.13 -15.53
C ASP A 42 -3.49 -16.54 -16.05
N THR A 43 -4.18 -16.88 -17.14
CA THR A 43 -4.04 -18.18 -17.81
C THR A 43 -2.99 -18.16 -18.92
N ALA A 44 -2.33 -17.04 -19.20
CA ALA A 44 -1.31 -16.96 -20.25
C ALA A 44 -0.13 -17.92 -20.03
N PRO A 45 0.36 -18.17 -18.79
CA PRO A 45 1.40 -19.16 -18.56
C PRO A 45 0.99 -20.59 -18.96
N ALA A 46 -0.32 -20.93 -18.86
CA ALA A 46 -0.81 -22.26 -19.24
C ALA A 46 -0.66 -22.55 -20.74
N ILE A 47 -0.73 -21.54 -21.59
CA ILE A 47 -0.61 -21.70 -23.05
C ILE A 47 0.75 -22.28 -23.43
N HIS A 48 1.80 -22.00 -22.69
CA HIS A 48 3.15 -22.47 -22.94
C HIS A 48 3.40 -23.90 -22.49
N THR A 49 2.46 -24.57 -21.82
CA THR A 49 2.60 -25.95 -21.33
C THR A 49 2.17 -27.01 -22.37
N GLY A 50 1.76 -26.59 -23.56
CA GLY A 50 1.43 -27.47 -24.66
C GLY A 50 0.25 -28.39 -24.34
N LEU A 51 0.45 -29.74 -24.43
CA LEU A 51 -0.59 -30.74 -24.21
C LEU A 51 -1.24 -30.69 -22.82
N HIS A 52 -0.61 -30.05 -21.83
CA HIS A 52 -1.11 -29.91 -20.48
C HIS A 52 -1.80 -28.53 -20.20
N ALA A 53 -1.95 -27.69 -21.22
CA ALA A 53 -2.47 -26.35 -21.08
C ALA A 53 -3.86 -26.31 -20.41
N GLY A 54 -4.75 -27.21 -20.76
CA GLY A 54 -6.09 -27.31 -20.17
C GLY A 54 -6.06 -27.66 -18.69
N HIS A 55 -5.29 -28.67 -18.31
CA HIS A 55 -5.15 -29.09 -16.92
C HIS A 55 -4.49 -27.99 -16.05
N PHE A 56 -3.47 -27.32 -16.58
CA PHE A 56 -2.80 -26.23 -15.86
C PHE A 56 -3.71 -25.01 -15.69
N ALA A 57 -4.51 -24.68 -16.72
CA ALA A 57 -5.52 -23.61 -16.61
C ALA A 57 -6.61 -23.93 -15.57
N GLU A 58 -6.99 -25.20 -15.45
CA GLU A 58 -7.95 -25.64 -14.43
C GLU A 58 -7.35 -25.54 -13.03
N LEU A 59 -6.09 -25.90 -12.82
CA LEU A 59 -5.41 -25.71 -11.54
C LEU A 59 -5.38 -24.22 -11.13
N LEU A 60 -4.98 -23.34 -12.04
CA LEU A 60 -4.99 -21.90 -11.77
C LEU A 60 -6.40 -21.36 -11.43
N ALA A 61 -7.43 -21.87 -12.10
CA ALA A 61 -8.80 -21.50 -11.80
C ALA A 61 -9.24 -21.99 -10.41
N ASN A 62 -8.84 -23.18 -9.99
CA ASN A 62 -9.11 -23.71 -8.66
C ASN A 62 -8.42 -22.90 -7.58
N GLU A 63 -7.12 -22.60 -7.75
CA GLU A 63 -6.37 -21.72 -6.82
C GLU A 63 -7.04 -20.33 -6.70
N ALA A 64 -7.46 -19.74 -7.82
CA ALA A 64 -8.16 -18.47 -7.81
C ALA A 64 -9.51 -18.54 -7.07
N ASN A 65 -10.26 -19.65 -7.21
CA ASN A 65 -11.49 -19.87 -6.47
C ASN A 65 -11.27 -20.03 -4.96
N GLU A 66 -10.22 -20.76 -4.58
CA GLU A 66 -9.83 -20.90 -3.16
C GLU A 66 -9.44 -19.54 -2.56
N ALA A 67 -8.64 -18.75 -3.27
CA ALA A 67 -8.26 -17.41 -2.85
C ALA A 67 -9.49 -16.49 -2.66
N ARG A 68 -10.43 -16.51 -3.61
CA ARG A 68 -11.67 -15.74 -3.51
C ARG A 68 -12.52 -16.19 -2.32
N ASN A 69 -12.73 -17.50 -2.11
CA ASN A 69 -13.52 -18.04 -1.01
C ASN A 69 -12.90 -17.68 0.35
N ALA A 70 -11.57 -17.76 0.47
CA ALA A 70 -10.85 -17.35 1.66
C ALA A 70 -11.03 -15.84 1.91
N ALA A 71 -10.94 -15.00 0.87
CA ALA A 71 -11.19 -13.57 0.97
C ALA A 71 -12.62 -13.27 1.45
N GLU A 72 -13.64 -13.95 0.92
CA GLU A 72 -15.04 -13.84 1.38
C GLU A 72 -15.17 -14.19 2.86
N THR A 73 -14.48 -15.24 3.30
CA THR A 73 -14.47 -15.67 4.71
C THR A 73 -13.83 -14.60 5.61
N ILE A 74 -12.70 -14.03 5.20
CA ILE A 74 -12.00 -12.97 5.95
C ILE A 74 -12.88 -11.70 6.05
N MET A 75 -13.53 -11.32 4.96
CA MET A 75 -14.39 -10.14 4.92
C MET A 75 -15.69 -10.31 5.73
N GLY A 76 -16.20 -11.52 5.84
CA GLY A 76 -17.50 -11.78 6.44
C GLY A 76 -18.64 -11.11 5.67
N SER A 77 -19.84 -11.07 6.27
CA SER A 77 -21.07 -10.55 5.65
C SER A 77 -21.24 -9.03 5.75
N GLY A 78 -20.15 -8.26 5.79
CA GLY A 78 -20.21 -6.80 5.89
C GLY A 78 -20.77 -6.13 4.62
N LYS A 79 -21.59 -5.09 4.81
CA LYS A 79 -22.10 -4.27 3.70
C LYS A 79 -20.92 -3.62 2.95
N GLY A 80 -21.01 -3.51 1.62
CA GLY A 80 -19.97 -2.89 0.80
C GLY A 80 -18.73 -3.77 0.57
N ARG A 81 -18.78 -5.06 0.92
CA ARG A 81 -17.67 -6.02 0.75
C ARG A 81 -17.98 -7.01 -0.36
N SER A 82 -17.02 -7.22 -1.25
CA SER A 82 -17.14 -8.24 -2.30
C SER A 82 -15.79 -8.82 -2.68
N ALA A 83 -15.77 -10.08 -3.13
CA ALA A 83 -14.62 -10.74 -3.71
C ALA A 83 -14.95 -11.26 -5.10
N ARG A 84 -14.05 -11.09 -6.05
CA ARG A 84 -14.24 -11.58 -7.42
C ARG A 84 -12.96 -12.05 -8.06
N ILE A 85 -13.12 -12.99 -9.01
CA ILE A 85 -12.05 -13.43 -9.89
C ILE A 85 -12.18 -12.66 -11.20
N VAL A 86 -11.06 -12.10 -11.66
CA VAL A 86 -11.01 -11.34 -12.90
C VAL A 86 -9.91 -11.87 -13.79
N ARG A 87 -10.24 -12.22 -15.05
CA ARG A 87 -9.25 -12.74 -16.01
C ARG A 87 -8.30 -11.64 -16.47
N GLY A 88 -7.02 -11.96 -16.49
CA GLY A 88 -5.95 -11.11 -16.99
C GLY A 88 -4.73 -11.09 -16.09
N LYS A 89 -3.70 -10.39 -16.53
CA LYS A 89 -2.46 -10.18 -15.76
C LYS A 89 -2.78 -9.34 -14.50
N PRO A 90 -2.18 -9.65 -13.34
CA PRO A 90 -2.50 -8.99 -12.06
C PRO A 90 -2.48 -7.47 -12.14
N VAL A 91 -1.43 -6.87 -12.70
CA VAL A 91 -1.33 -5.41 -12.82
C VAL A 91 -2.47 -4.80 -13.65
N ALA A 92 -2.76 -5.39 -14.81
CA ALA A 92 -3.81 -4.90 -15.71
C ALA A 92 -5.21 -5.03 -15.07
N VAL A 93 -5.42 -6.13 -14.35
CA VAL A 93 -6.65 -6.36 -13.60
C VAL A 93 -6.81 -5.31 -12.52
N LEU A 94 -5.81 -5.10 -11.67
CA LEU A 94 -5.89 -4.15 -10.56
C LEU A 94 -6.04 -2.70 -11.04
N ARG A 95 -5.38 -2.32 -12.13
CA ARG A 95 -5.57 -1.00 -12.75
C ARG A 95 -7.01 -0.80 -13.21
N ARG A 96 -7.56 -1.78 -13.93
CA ARG A 96 -8.96 -1.72 -14.39
C ARG A 96 -9.93 -1.60 -13.22
N GLU A 97 -9.78 -2.45 -12.19
CA GLU A 97 -10.62 -2.44 -11.01
C GLU A 97 -10.53 -1.12 -10.24
N ARG A 98 -9.31 -0.59 -10.09
CA ARG A 98 -9.06 0.74 -9.52
C ARG A 98 -9.86 1.82 -10.25
N ASP A 99 -9.78 1.81 -11.59
CA ASP A 99 -10.38 2.85 -12.42
C ASP A 99 -11.90 2.73 -12.47
N GLU A 100 -12.44 1.51 -12.63
CA GLU A 100 -13.88 1.23 -12.64
C GLU A 100 -14.55 1.62 -11.32
N LEU A 101 -13.90 1.32 -10.20
CA LEU A 101 -14.40 1.64 -8.87
C LEU A 101 -14.03 3.04 -8.40
N ARG A 102 -13.22 3.77 -9.18
CA ARG A 102 -12.61 5.02 -8.73
C ARG A 102 -12.01 4.85 -7.33
N ALA A 103 -11.20 3.81 -7.18
CA ALA A 103 -10.62 3.46 -5.89
C ALA A 103 -9.77 4.61 -5.34
N THR A 104 -9.91 4.85 -4.04
CA THR A 104 -9.08 5.81 -3.29
C THR A 104 -7.83 5.16 -2.71
N LEU A 105 -7.84 3.81 -2.62
CA LEU A 105 -6.73 3.00 -2.16
C LEU A 105 -6.66 1.69 -2.92
N VAL A 106 -5.46 1.29 -3.31
CA VAL A 106 -5.14 -0.10 -3.71
C VAL A 106 -4.25 -0.71 -2.64
N ALA A 107 -4.64 -1.88 -2.12
CA ALA A 107 -3.87 -2.62 -1.11
C ALA A 107 -3.29 -3.91 -1.69
N LEU A 108 -2.03 -4.17 -1.39
CA LEU A 108 -1.27 -5.33 -1.85
C LEU A 108 -0.44 -5.92 -0.72
N GLY A 109 -0.23 -7.23 -0.72
CA GLY A 109 0.73 -7.88 0.16
C GLY A 109 2.18 -7.59 -0.26
N GLY A 110 2.98 -7.12 0.68
CA GLY A 110 4.42 -6.98 0.52
C GLY A 110 5.09 -8.32 0.86
N ARG A 111 5.90 -8.89 -0.05
CA ARG A 111 6.56 -10.18 0.16
C ARG A 111 7.92 -10.01 0.82
N ARG A 112 8.21 -10.77 1.88
CA ARG A 112 9.56 -10.81 2.47
C ARG A 112 10.51 -11.60 1.57
N SER A 113 11.64 -11.01 1.20
CA SER A 113 12.71 -11.77 0.56
C SER A 113 13.62 -12.37 1.60
N SER A 114 13.88 -13.69 1.51
CA SER A 114 14.86 -14.37 2.37
C SER A 114 16.32 -13.92 2.09
N ARG A 115 16.57 -13.23 0.98
CA ARG A 115 17.90 -12.74 0.58
C ARG A 115 18.16 -11.28 0.90
N PHE A 116 17.11 -10.48 1.15
CA PHE A 116 17.24 -9.06 1.48
C PHE A 116 16.38 -8.79 2.71
N LEU A 117 16.93 -8.04 3.66
CA LEU A 117 16.22 -7.57 4.86
C LEU A 117 15.23 -6.45 4.48
N GLY A 118 14.14 -6.79 3.78
CA GLY A 118 13.14 -5.81 3.38
C GLY A 118 11.97 -6.42 2.59
N ILE A 119 10.95 -5.62 2.32
CA ILE A 119 9.79 -6.00 1.51
C ILE A 119 10.24 -6.14 0.05
N MET A 120 10.01 -7.28 -0.59
CA MET A 120 10.00 -7.36 -2.05
C MET A 120 8.59 -7.01 -2.54
N LEU A 121 8.47 -5.86 -3.16
CA LEU A 121 7.37 -5.65 -4.09
C LEU A 121 7.58 -6.60 -5.26
N GLY A 122 6.63 -7.51 -5.51
CA GLY A 122 6.58 -8.21 -6.79
C GLY A 122 6.40 -7.20 -7.93
N ASP A 123 6.59 -7.64 -9.17
CA ASP A 123 6.42 -6.79 -10.36
C ASP A 123 5.09 -6.02 -10.32
N THR A 124 4.01 -6.66 -9.86
CA THR A 124 2.68 -6.05 -9.68
C THR A 124 2.70 -4.87 -8.72
N GLY A 125 3.32 -5.00 -7.56
CA GLY A 125 3.40 -3.93 -6.57
C GLY A 125 4.23 -2.75 -7.07
N THR A 126 5.38 -3.02 -7.65
CA THR A 126 6.27 -2.01 -8.22
C THR A 126 5.57 -1.21 -9.33
N GLU A 127 4.90 -1.88 -10.26
CA GLU A 127 4.18 -1.21 -11.35
C GLU A 127 2.99 -0.38 -10.86
N LEU A 128 2.22 -0.86 -9.86
CA LEU A 128 1.09 -0.11 -9.31
C LEU A 128 1.53 1.10 -8.50
N VAL A 129 2.61 0.97 -7.76
CA VAL A 129 3.20 2.09 -7.02
C VAL A 129 3.75 3.14 -8.00
N HIS A 130 4.31 2.74 -9.15
CA HIS A 130 4.76 3.66 -10.23
C HIS A 130 3.63 4.37 -10.96
N ASP A 131 2.45 3.76 -11.08
CA ASP A 131 1.28 4.28 -11.79
C ASP A 131 0.18 4.74 -10.81
N ALA A 132 0.59 5.38 -9.73
CA ALA A 132 -0.29 5.73 -8.63
C ALA A 132 -1.29 6.85 -9.01
N ALA A 133 -2.44 6.47 -9.56
CA ALA A 133 -3.61 7.34 -9.68
C ALA A 133 -4.46 7.39 -8.38
N CYS A 134 -4.06 6.64 -7.37
CA CYS A 134 -4.64 6.62 -6.02
C CYS A 134 -3.57 6.22 -5.00
N SER A 135 -3.90 6.27 -3.72
CA SER A 135 -2.99 5.81 -2.66
C SER A 135 -2.75 4.29 -2.76
N VAL A 136 -1.57 3.83 -2.31
CA VAL A 136 -1.18 2.41 -2.33
C VAL A 136 -0.75 1.97 -0.93
N LEU A 137 -1.35 0.92 -0.42
CA LEU A 137 -0.94 0.23 0.81
C LEU A 137 -0.14 -1.02 0.44
N LEU A 138 1.05 -1.12 0.99
CA LEU A 138 1.89 -2.29 0.94
C LEU A 138 1.87 -2.94 2.33
N ALA A 139 1.01 -3.92 2.47
CA ALA A 139 0.77 -4.57 3.75
C ALA A 139 1.90 -5.51 4.13
N TYR A 140 2.31 -5.41 5.37
CA TYR A 140 3.33 -6.26 5.97
C TYR A 140 2.75 -6.98 7.19
N PRO A 141 2.92 -8.31 7.33
CA PRO A 141 2.41 -9.03 8.48
C PRO A 141 3.10 -8.56 9.76
N THR A 142 2.32 -8.45 10.82
CA THR A 142 2.82 -8.23 12.18
C THR A 142 2.98 -9.57 12.90
N GLU A 143 3.99 -9.66 13.78
CA GLU A 143 4.20 -10.85 14.61
C GLU A 143 3.31 -10.84 15.87
N ASP A 144 2.86 -9.65 16.27
CA ASP A 144 2.18 -9.40 17.56
C ASP A 144 0.65 -9.26 17.46
N GLY A 145 0.00 -10.06 16.64
CA GLY A 145 -1.46 -10.08 16.53
C GLY A 145 -2.03 -9.19 15.43
N PRO A 146 -3.32 -8.81 15.47
CA PRO A 146 -3.96 -8.04 14.41
C PRO A 146 -3.32 -6.66 14.23
N TRP A 147 -2.92 -6.34 13.01
CA TRP A 147 -2.34 -5.05 12.69
C TRP A 147 -3.27 -3.88 13.05
N ARG A 148 -2.69 -2.84 13.64
CA ARG A 148 -3.35 -1.56 13.95
C ARG A 148 -2.34 -0.43 13.76
N PRO A 149 -2.65 0.65 13.04
CA PRO A 149 -1.74 1.78 12.82
C PRO A 149 -1.72 2.72 14.04
N ARG A 150 -1.14 2.27 15.15
CA ARG A 150 -1.02 3.04 16.39
C ARG A 150 0.23 3.89 16.46
N LYS A 151 1.33 3.38 15.92
CA LYS A 151 2.60 4.11 15.84
C LYS A 151 2.86 4.40 14.36
N ILE A 152 2.72 5.64 13.96
CA ILE A 152 2.84 6.06 12.57
C ILE A 152 4.05 6.98 12.43
N VAL A 153 4.90 6.75 11.45
CA VAL A 153 5.95 7.69 11.06
C VAL A 153 5.64 8.27 9.68
N VAL A 154 5.81 9.58 9.55
CA VAL A 154 5.64 10.32 8.29
C VAL A 154 7.00 10.84 7.81
N GLY A 155 7.39 10.50 6.59
CA GLY A 155 8.51 11.15 5.91
C GLY A 155 8.09 12.51 5.38
N PHE A 156 8.78 13.56 5.82
CA PHE A 156 8.41 14.94 5.55
C PHE A 156 9.53 15.71 4.84
N ASP A 157 9.22 16.32 3.70
CA ASP A 157 10.13 17.13 2.89
C ASP A 157 9.54 18.51 2.53
N SER A 158 8.55 18.97 3.30
CA SER A 158 7.79 20.21 3.10
C SER A 158 6.99 20.32 1.78
N SER A 159 6.97 19.28 0.95
CA SER A 159 6.16 19.26 -0.26
C SER A 159 4.66 19.16 0.05
N THR A 160 3.81 19.56 -0.91
CA THR A 160 2.35 19.40 -0.81
C THR A 160 1.96 17.92 -0.65
N TYR A 161 2.74 17.01 -1.22
CA TYR A 161 2.55 15.56 -1.09
C TYR A 161 2.88 15.06 0.32
N ALA A 162 3.94 15.57 0.93
CA ALA A 162 4.26 15.27 2.32
C ALA A 162 3.19 15.81 3.29
N LEU A 163 2.59 16.96 2.99
CA LEU A 163 1.45 17.50 3.74
C LEU A 163 0.20 16.63 3.60
N ALA A 164 -0.07 16.09 2.42
CA ALA A 164 -1.17 15.15 2.25
C ALA A 164 -0.93 13.85 3.04
N ALA A 165 0.31 13.34 3.02
CA ALA A 165 0.72 12.19 3.82
C ALA A 165 0.54 12.44 5.32
N LEU A 166 0.95 13.62 5.82
CA LEU A 166 0.78 14.00 7.21
C LEU A 166 -0.70 14.06 7.61
N ARG A 167 -1.56 14.74 6.83
CA ARG A 167 -3.01 14.77 7.11
C ARG A 167 -3.61 13.38 7.17
N THR A 168 -3.26 12.52 6.21
CA THR A 168 -3.73 11.12 6.20
C THR A 168 -3.26 10.35 7.45
N ALA A 169 -2.01 10.53 7.87
CA ALA A 169 -1.46 9.89 9.06
C ALA A 169 -2.16 10.36 10.34
N GLU A 170 -2.41 11.67 10.47
CA GLU A 170 -3.14 12.26 11.60
C GLU A 170 -4.58 11.74 11.69
N GLU A 171 -5.28 11.63 10.55
CA GLU A 171 -6.64 11.07 10.49
C GLU A 171 -6.65 9.59 10.91
N LEU A 172 -5.67 8.79 10.42
CA LEU A 172 -5.53 7.39 10.82
C LEU A 172 -5.19 7.24 12.31
N ALA A 173 -4.26 8.05 12.82
CA ALA A 173 -3.91 8.04 14.23
C ALA A 173 -5.12 8.38 15.10
N ASN A 174 -5.89 9.41 14.75
CA ASN A 174 -7.11 9.79 15.47
C ASN A 174 -8.16 8.66 15.46
N ALA A 175 -8.37 8.01 14.31
CA ALA A 175 -9.34 6.92 14.17
C ALA A 175 -8.96 5.66 14.97
N HIS A 176 -7.66 5.40 15.15
CA HIS A 176 -7.16 4.18 15.78
C HIS A 176 -6.53 4.39 17.17
N GLY A 177 -6.57 5.61 17.73
CA GLY A 177 -5.99 5.94 19.03
C GLY A 177 -4.44 5.81 19.00
N GLY A 178 -3.84 6.25 17.89
CA GLY A 178 -2.41 6.20 17.65
C GLY A 178 -1.70 7.54 17.81
N THR A 179 -0.41 7.53 17.49
CA THR A 179 0.48 8.69 17.48
C THR A 179 1.18 8.81 16.15
N VAL A 180 1.54 10.03 15.76
CA VAL A 180 2.30 10.33 14.55
C VAL A 180 3.63 10.94 14.94
N GLU A 181 4.74 10.42 14.39
CA GLU A 181 6.06 11.05 14.41
C GLU A 181 6.37 11.60 13.03
N VAL A 182 6.67 12.89 12.94
CA VAL A 182 7.04 13.55 11.68
C VAL A 182 8.55 13.65 11.58
N VAL A 183 9.14 13.02 10.57
CA VAL A 183 10.58 12.92 10.38
C VAL A 183 11.02 13.64 9.11
N ALA A 184 11.84 14.65 9.26
CA ALA A 184 12.54 15.30 8.17
C ALA A 184 14.01 14.83 8.14
N ALA A 185 14.39 14.09 7.10
CA ALA A 185 15.75 13.59 6.95
C ALA A 185 16.52 14.44 5.95
N THR A 186 17.65 14.99 6.38
CA THR A 186 18.37 16.04 5.66
C THR A 186 19.48 15.51 4.75
N GLY A 187 19.93 14.26 4.96
CA GLY A 187 21.07 13.70 4.23
C GLY A 187 22.37 14.44 4.49
N GLY A 188 22.52 15.03 5.69
CA GLY A 188 23.69 15.83 6.08
C GLY A 188 23.70 17.27 5.53
N LYS A 189 22.63 17.69 4.86
CA LYS A 189 22.48 19.09 4.42
C LYS A 189 21.91 19.93 5.57
N THR A 190 22.45 21.14 5.73
CA THR A 190 21.82 22.14 6.60
C THR A 190 20.54 22.59 5.89
N ILE A 191 19.38 22.27 6.45
CA ILE A 191 18.12 22.85 6.01
C ILE A 191 17.93 24.12 6.83
N GLU A 192 17.85 25.27 6.17
CA GLU A 192 17.29 26.47 6.81
C GLU A 192 15.84 26.09 7.15
N SER A 193 15.56 25.94 8.45
CA SER A 193 14.24 25.64 8.93
C SER A 193 13.36 26.84 8.56
N ASP A 194 12.58 26.70 7.50
CA ASP A 194 11.47 27.63 7.27
C ASP A 194 10.59 27.54 8.53
N ALA A 195 10.47 28.64 9.25
CA ALA A 195 9.81 28.70 10.56
C ALA A 195 8.37 28.14 10.52
N ALA A 196 7.75 28.15 9.32
CA ALA A 196 6.42 27.59 9.10
C ALA A 196 6.35 26.05 9.26
N TRP A 197 7.46 25.34 9.10
CA TRP A 197 7.50 23.86 9.12
C TRP A 197 8.22 23.30 10.35
N GLY A 198 9.05 24.12 11.00
CA GLY A 198 9.84 23.72 12.18
C GLY A 198 8.98 23.20 13.32
N GLU A 199 7.77 23.75 13.50
CA GLU A 199 6.83 23.34 14.55
C GLU A 199 6.11 22.01 14.23
N ARG A 200 6.17 21.51 12.99
CA ARG A 200 5.53 20.26 12.56
C ARG A 200 6.46 19.07 12.49
N VAL A 201 7.77 19.27 12.61
CA VAL A 201 8.77 18.22 12.52
C VAL A 201 9.22 17.83 13.93
N ASP A 202 8.91 16.61 14.33
CA ASP A 202 9.31 16.07 15.64
C ASP A 202 10.78 15.69 15.67
N THR A 203 11.31 15.18 14.53
CA THR A 203 12.68 14.71 14.43
C THR A 203 13.36 15.19 13.16
N TRP A 204 14.49 15.89 13.33
CA TRP A 204 15.43 16.22 12.26
C TRP A 204 16.57 15.19 12.25
N ASP A 205 16.59 14.34 11.22
CA ASP A 205 17.55 13.25 11.11
C ASP A 205 18.63 13.61 10.08
N PRO A 206 19.93 13.62 10.45
CA PRO A 206 21.00 13.89 9.52
C PRO A 206 21.24 12.77 8.50
N ALA A 207 20.66 11.58 8.71
CA ALA A 207 20.79 10.46 7.80
C ALA A 207 20.13 10.72 6.45
N HIS A 208 20.43 9.87 5.48
CA HIS A 208 19.75 9.86 4.20
C HIS A 208 18.26 9.46 4.43
N PRO A 209 17.28 10.13 3.79
CA PRO A 209 15.85 9.91 4.03
C PRO A 209 15.40 8.44 4.02
N VAL A 210 15.91 7.64 3.09
CA VAL A 210 15.59 6.20 3.03
C VAL A 210 16.10 5.48 4.28
N ALA A 211 17.35 5.72 4.69
CA ALA A 211 17.93 5.05 5.85
C ALA A 211 17.20 5.43 7.15
N ALA A 212 16.87 6.70 7.32
CA ALA A 212 16.14 7.21 8.48
C ALA A 212 14.77 6.55 8.62
N LEU A 213 13.99 6.47 7.52
CA LEU A 213 12.65 5.90 7.53
C LEU A 213 12.65 4.36 7.62
N VAL A 214 13.60 3.69 6.97
CA VAL A 214 13.77 2.23 7.08
C VAL A 214 14.14 1.84 8.50
N GLU A 215 15.00 2.57 9.18
CA GLU A 215 15.33 2.27 10.58
C GLU A 215 14.11 2.44 11.50
N ARG A 216 13.34 3.53 11.33
CA ARG A 216 12.09 3.73 12.11
C ARG A 216 11.03 2.67 11.84
N SER A 217 10.98 2.14 10.62
CA SER A 217 10.03 1.10 10.25
C SER A 217 10.14 -0.19 11.07
N ARG A 218 11.22 -0.35 11.85
CA ARG A 218 11.41 -1.51 12.76
C ARG A 218 10.59 -1.42 14.05
N THR A 219 10.14 -0.22 14.42
CA THR A 219 9.53 0.06 15.72
C THR A 219 8.14 0.70 15.63
N VAL A 220 7.67 0.94 14.40
CA VAL A 220 6.35 1.52 14.13
C VAL A 220 5.46 0.54 13.36
N ASP A 221 4.17 0.80 13.35
CA ASP A 221 3.18 -0.03 12.66
C ASP A 221 3.01 0.36 11.20
N LEU A 222 3.25 1.65 10.89
CA LEU A 222 2.99 2.24 9.58
C LEU A 222 3.99 3.34 9.24
N VAL A 223 4.56 3.27 8.04
CA VAL A 223 5.27 4.38 7.40
C VAL A 223 4.36 5.04 6.38
N VAL A 224 4.17 6.35 6.46
CA VAL A 224 3.35 7.10 5.51
C VAL A 224 4.22 8.06 4.72
N LEU A 225 4.08 8.02 3.40
CA LEU A 225 4.88 8.81 2.45
C LEU A 225 3.99 9.46 1.41
N GLY A 226 4.33 10.66 0.98
CA GLY A 226 3.68 11.31 -0.14
C GLY A 226 4.20 10.80 -1.49
N SER A 227 3.31 10.74 -2.49
CA SER A 227 3.64 10.42 -3.88
C SER A 227 3.39 11.62 -4.78
N ARG A 228 4.36 11.93 -5.65
CA ARG A 228 4.24 13.06 -6.60
C ARG A 228 3.27 12.82 -7.76
N GLY A 229 2.72 11.60 -7.91
CA GLY A 229 1.69 11.31 -8.92
C GLY A 229 2.06 11.67 -10.37
N VAL A 230 3.34 11.71 -10.72
CA VAL A 230 3.79 12.10 -12.07
C VAL A 230 3.61 10.90 -13.00
N HIS A 231 2.83 11.07 -14.07
CA HIS A 231 2.73 10.08 -15.14
C HIS A 231 4.10 9.84 -15.80
N GLY A 232 4.55 8.59 -15.85
CA GLY A 232 5.78 8.18 -16.50
C GLY A 232 6.85 7.62 -15.55
N ILE A 233 8.02 7.27 -16.08
CA ILE A 233 9.16 6.58 -15.43
C ILE A 233 9.70 7.27 -14.14
N ARG A 234 9.16 8.43 -13.76
CA ARG A 234 9.55 9.20 -12.57
C ARG A 234 8.39 9.44 -11.60
N ALA A 235 7.32 8.65 -11.67
CA ALA A 235 6.07 8.88 -10.92
C ALA A 235 6.23 8.74 -9.40
N ILE A 236 7.19 7.95 -8.92
CA ILE A 236 7.53 7.85 -7.50
C ILE A 236 8.86 8.53 -7.26
N GLY A 237 8.90 9.35 -6.23
CA GLY A 237 10.16 9.86 -5.72
C GLY A 237 11.06 8.69 -5.33
N SER A 238 12.36 8.79 -5.61
CA SER A 238 13.35 7.74 -5.29
C SER A 238 13.34 7.30 -3.82
N VAL A 239 12.80 8.11 -2.91
CA VAL A 239 12.66 7.82 -1.48
C VAL A 239 11.47 6.89 -1.24
N SER A 240 10.26 7.21 -1.73
CA SER A 240 9.05 6.42 -1.46
C SER A 240 9.17 4.98 -1.97
N GLU A 241 9.70 4.80 -3.18
CA GLU A 241 9.94 3.48 -3.76
C GLU A 241 10.98 2.68 -2.94
N ARG A 242 12.11 3.32 -2.62
CA ARG A 242 13.17 2.65 -1.87
C ARG A 242 12.75 2.28 -0.44
N VAL A 243 11.97 3.14 0.21
CA VAL A 243 11.39 2.83 1.53
C VAL A 243 10.40 1.69 1.40
N ALA A 244 9.50 1.72 0.40
CA ALA A 244 8.55 0.66 0.13
C ALA A 244 9.22 -0.72 -0.07
N HIS A 245 10.43 -0.76 -0.65
CA HIS A 245 11.20 -1.99 -0.83
C HIS A 245 12.01 -2.43 0.40
N GLN A 246 12.30 -1.54 1.35
CA GLN A 246 13.25 -1.80 2.43
C GLN A 246 12.64 -1.73 3.83
N ALA A 247 11.42 -1.22 3.96
CA ALA A 247 10.74 -1.10 5.24
C ALA A 247 10.49 -2.47 5.91
N HIS A 248 10.33 -2.44 7.23
CA HIS A 248 10.07 -3.63 8.06
C HIS A 248 8.63 -3.69 8.56
N CYS A 249 7.82 -2.68 8.26
CA CYS A 249 6.41 -2.59 8.58
C CYS A 249 5.60 -2.18 7.34
N THR A 250 4.30 -2.09 7.47
CA THR A 250 3.38 -1.61 6.44
C THR A 250 3.74 -0.21 5.96
N VAL A 251 3.67 0.01 4.64
CA VAL A 251 3.94 1.31 4.02
C VAL A 251 2.71 1.78 3.28
N LEU A 252 2.30 3.02 3.54
CA LEU A 252 1.24 3.72 2.82
C LEU A 252 1.85 4.85 1.98
N VAL A 253 1.69 4.75 0.68
CA VAL A 253 2.06 5.82 -0.24
C VAL A 253 0.79 6.60 -0.58
N VAL A 254 0.70 7.83 -0.11
CA VAL A 254 -0.46 8.70 -0.28
C VAL A 254 -0.37 9.46 -1.59
N HIS A 255 -1.43 9.35 -2.39
CA HIS A 255 -1.62 10.13 -3.60
C HIS A 255 -2.65 11.24 -3.33
N ASP A 256 -2.25 12.49 -3.52
CA ASP A 256 -3.16 13.64 -3.45
C ASP A 256 -3.70 13.96 -4.83
N SER A 257 -4.96 13.60 -5.09
CA SER A 257 -5.65 13.91 -6.34
C SER A 257 -5.89 15.40 -6.54
N GLN A 258 -5.79 16.21 -5.49
CA GLN A 258 -6.01 17.67 -5.54
C GLN A 258 -4.72 18.43 -5.90
N ALA A 259 -3.55 17.89 -5.63
CA ALA A 259 -2.27 18.54 -5.91
C ALA A 259 -1.94 18.68 -7.42
N ASN A 260 -2.66 17.98 -8.28
CA ASN A 260 -2.46 18.00 -9.74
C ASN A 260 -3.35 19.00 -10.49
N SER A 261 -4.13 19.83 -9.78
CA SER A 261 -5.12 20.76 -10.37
C SER A 261 -4.64 22.22 -10.38
N THR A 262 -3.36 22.48 -10.14
CA THR A 262 -2.75 23.83 -10.16
C THR A 262 -1.71 23.97 -11.23
#